data_471073f6bd29ccc5847008d35d02e31c
#
_entry.id   471073f6bd29ccc5847008d35d02e31c
#
_cell.length_a   1.000
_cell.length_b   1.000
_cell.length_c   1.000
_cell.angle_alpha   90.00
_cell.angle_beta   90.00
_cell.angle_gamma   90.00
#
_symmetry.space_group_name_H-M   'P 1'
#
loop_
_entity.id
_entity.type
_entity.pdbx_description
1 polymer ?
#
loop_
_entity_poly.entity_id
_entity_poly.type
_entity_poly.pdbx_seq_one_letter_code
_entity_poly.pdbx_strand_id
1 'polypeptide(L)'
;AYGWEFFGPVSQVIRAKDEADAIRIANNSPFGLGGSVFTQDIERGVEVARKISTGMVYINHPTGVAADLPFGGVRRSGYGRELVGLGIKEFVNHKLIAVTDIDGAF
;
A
#
# COMPACT_ATOMS: atom_id res chain seq x y z
N ALA A 1 -0.27 16.98 -15.63
CA ALA A 1 -0.44 15.53 -15.86
C ALA A 1 0.01 14.66 -14.68
N TYR A 2 1.00 15.12 -13.90
CA TYR A 2 1.64 14.33 -12.84
C TYR A 2 0.68 13.72 -11.79
N GLY A 3 -0.37 14.39 -11.41
CA GLY A 3 -1.36 13.88 -10.45
C GLY A 3 -2.63 13.31 -11.09
N TRP A 4 -2.61 13.03 -12.39
CA TRP A 4 -3.76 12.52 -13.10
C TRP A 4 -3.68 11.01 -13.30
N GLU A 5 -4.80 10.34 -13.17
CA GLU A 5 -4.96 8.94 -13.53
C GLU A 5 -5.48 8.85 -14.96
N PHE A 6 -4.67 8.33 -15.88
CA PHE A 6 -5.03 8.29 -17.31
C PHE A 6 -5.87 7.06 -17.68
N PHE A 7 -5.80 6.00 -16.92
CA PHE A 7 -6.52 4.75 -17.14
C PHE A 7 -6.37 4.19 -18.57
N GLY A 8 -5.15 4.18 -19.09
CA GLY A 8 -4.83 3.77 -20.47
C GLY A 8 -3.33 3.53 -20.65
N PRO A 9 -2.87 3.25 -21.88
CA PRO A 9 -1.47 2.93 -22.17
C PRO A 9 -0.57 4.18 -22.14
N VAL A 10 -0.59 4.89 -21.02
CA VAL A 10 0.19 6.10 -20.78
C VAL A 10 1.11 5.86 -19.59
N SER A 11 2.39 6.12 -19.75
CA SER A 11 3.38 6.12 -18.69
C SER A 11 4.12 7.44 -18.62
N GLN A 12 4.53 7.82 -17.41
CA GLN A 12 5.33 9.00 -17.18
C GLN A 12 6.71 8.57 -16.67
N VAL A 13 7.76 9.07 -17.29
CA VAL A 13 9.14 8.85 -16.85
C VAL A 13 9.66 10.14 -16.23
N ILE A 14 10.05 10.08 -14.97
CA ILE A 14 10.55 11.21 -14.22
C ILE A 14 11.96 10.90 -13.74
N ARG A 15 12.89 11.76 -14.05
CA ARG A 15 14.27 11.63 -13.59
C ARG A 15 14.39 12.18 -12.17
N ALA A 16 14.84 11.34 -11.26
CA ALA A 16 15.25 11.75 -9.92
C ALA A 16 16.77 12.03 -9.87
N LYS A 17 17.19 12.92 -8.99
CA LYS A 17 18.62 13.24 -8.80
C LYS A 17 19.32 12.22 -7.91
N ASP A 18 18.60 11.64 -6.96
CA ASP A 18 19.09 10.66 -5.99
C ASP A 18 17.92 9.82 -5.44
N GLU A 19 18.21 8.87 -4.57
CA GLU A 19 17.21 8.01 -3.95
C GLU A 19 16.17 8.78 -3.14
N ALA A 20 16.60 9.78 -2.38
CA ALA A 20 15.69 10.58 -1.56
C ALA A 20 14.70 11.36 -2.42
N ASP A 21 15.18 11.90 -3.54
CA ASP A 21 14.33 12.58 -4.51
C ASP A 21 13.38 11.60 -5.23
N ALA A 22 13.85 10.39 -5.55
CA ALA A 22 12.99 9.34 -6.12
C ALA A 22 11.83 8.98 -5.18
N ILE A 23 12.12 8.77 -3.89
CA ILE A 23 11.10 8.51 -2.87
C ILE A 23 10.14 9.69 -2.73
N ARG A 24 10.65 10.91 -2.70
CA ARG A 24 9.83 12.12 -2.65
C ARG A 24 8.90 12.22 -3.85
N ILE A 25 9.40 11.98 -5.06
CA ILE A 25 8.61 11.97 -6.30
C ILE A 25 7.55 10.88 -6.24
N ALA A 26 7.91 9.65 -5.88
CA ALA A 26 6.97 8.53 -5.77
C ALA A 26 5.84 8.82 -4.78
N ASN A 27 6.15 9.48 -3.67
CA ASN A 27 5.17 9.82 -2.64
C ASN A 27 4.34 11.07 -2.95
N ASN A 28 4.72 11.87 -3.93
CA ASN A 28 3.99 13.07 -4.32
C ASN A 28 2.84 12.75 -5.30
N SER A 29 1.96 11.83 -4.90
CA SER A 29 0.76 11.43 -5.64
C SER A 29 -0.46 11.46 -4.73
N PRO A 30 -1.64 11.84 -5.23
CA PRO A 30 -2.89 11.67 -4.48
C PRO A 30 -3.32 10.21 -4.35
N PHE A 31 -2.75 9.32 -5.13
CA PHE A 31 -3.01 7.89 -5.13
C PHE A 31 -1.90 7.12 -4.39
N GLY A 32 -2.21 5.90 -3.98
CA GLY A 32 -1.27 5.05 -3.27
C GLY A 32 -1.70 3.58 -3.29
N LEU A 33 -2.00 3.02 -4.46
CA LEU A 33 -2.38 1.62 -4.58
C LEU A 33 -1.16 0.72 -4.43
N GLY A 34 -0.22 0.81 -5.35
CA GLY A 34 0.96 -0.01 -5.35
C GLY A 34 2.20 0.73 -5.83
N GLY A 35 3.34 0.10 -5.64
CA GLY A 35 4.63 0.56 -6.10
C GLY A 35 5.56 -0.60 -6.39
N SER A 36 6.66 -0.32 -7.06
CA SER A 36 7.70 -1.31 -7.35
C SER A 36 9.07 -0.69 -7.21
N VAL A 37 10.01 -1.45 -6.68
CA VAL A 37 11.43 -1.08 -6.58
C VAL A 37 12.25 -2.14 -7.31
N PHE A 38 13.03 -1.75 -8.29
CA PHE A 38 13.91 -2.63 -9.02
C PHE A 38 15.36 -2.38 -8.61
N THR A 39 16.02 -3.39 -8.06
CA THR A 39 17.38 -3.29 -7.55
C THR A 39 18.04 -4.65 -7.44
N GLN A 40 19.36 -4.69 -7.53
CA GLN A 40 20.16 -5.90 -7.22
C GLN A 40 20.41 -6.03 -5.70
N ASP A 41 20.37 -4.94 -4.96
CA ASP A 41 20.48 -4.90 -3.50
C ASP A 41 19.10 -5.01 -2.87
N ILE A 42 18.74 -6.21 -2.46
CA ILE A 42 17.41 -6.50 -1.90
C ILE A 42 17.18 -5.81 -0.57
N GLU A 43 18.19 -5.73 0.30
CA GLU A 43 18.07 -5.09 1.60
C GLU A 43 17.79 -3.58 1.44
N ARG A 44 18.54 -2.92 0.57
CA ARG A 44 18.28 -1.54 0.19
C ARG A 44 16.90 -1.37 -0.47
N GLY A 45 16.48 -2.32 -1.30
CA GLY A 45 15.16 -2.32 -1.92
C GLY A 45 14.04 -2.31 -0.87
N VAL A 46 14.17 -3.13 0.18
CA VAL A 46 13.21 -3.19 1.30
C VAL A 46 13.20 -1.87 2.09
N GLU A 47 14.38 -1.27 2.34
CA GLU A 47 14.45 0.03 3.03
C GLU A 47 13.80 1.16 2.22
N VAL A 48 13.96 1.15 0.91
CA VAL A 48 13.27 2.08 0.00
C VAL A 48 11.75 1.82 0.03
N ALA A 49 11.34 0.55 -0.09
CA ALA A 49 9.93 0.16 -0.08
C ALA A 49 9.19 0.62 1.18
N ARG A 50 9.83 0.55 2.35
CA ARG A 50 9.28 1.06 3.63
C ARG A 50 8.98 2.55 3.61
N LYS A 51 9.66 3.32 2.77
CA LYS A 51 9.50 4.76 2.63
C LYS A 51 8.49 5.15 1.56
N ILE A 52 8.04 4.20 0.72
CA ILE A 52 7.03 4.44 -0.30
C ILE A 52 5.64 4.32 0.33
N SER A 53 4.85 5.39 0.19
CA SER A 53 3.54 5.54 0.82
C SER A 53 2.42 4.99 -0.07
N THR A 54 2.42 3.68 -0.24
CA THR A 54 1.39 2.91 -0.97
C THR A 54 0.91 1.73 -0.12
N GLY A 55 -0.18 1.10 -0.50
CA GLY A 55 -0.70 -0.08 0.19
C GLY A 55 0.11 -1.35 -0.07
N MET A 56 0.82 -1.39 -1.19
CA MET A 56 1.65 -2.52 -1.61
C MET A 56 2.94 -2.01 -2.22
N VAL A 57 4.06 -2.71 -1.99
CA VAL A 57 5.31 -2.48 -2.73
C VAL A 57 5.95 -3.82 -3.07
N TYR A 58 6.33 -3.97 -4.31
CA TYR A 58 6.98 -5.16 -4.84
C TYR A 58 8.46 -4.89 -5.11
N ILE A 59 9.32 -5.83 -4.77
CA ILE A 59 10.74 -5.76 -5.12
C ILE A 59 10.98 -6.62 -6.36
N ASN A 60 11.55 -6.01 -7.40
CA ASN A 60 11.89 -6.66 -8.68
C ASN A 60 10.69 -7.31 -9.40
N HIS A 61 9.50 -6.83 -9.09
CA HIS A 61 8.26 -7.27 -9.73
C HIS A 61 7.32 -6.09 -9.93
N PRO A 62 6.56 -6.02 -11.02
CA PRO A 62 5.46 -5.05 -11.14
C PRO A 62 4.41 -5.26 -10.05
N THR A 63 3.72 -4.21 -9.68
CA THR A 63 2.53 -4.35 -8.81
C THR A 63 1.52 -5.30 -9.46
N GLY A 64 1.06 -6.29 -8.71
CA GLY A 64 0.16 -7.32 -9.20
C GLY A 64 -0.87 -7.75 -8.17
N VAL A 65 -1.68 -8.71 -8.53
CA VAL A 65 -2.68 -9.36 -7.68
C VAL A 65 -2.34 -10.84 -7.56
N ALA A 66 -2.31 -11.35 -6.33
CA ALA A 66 -2.17 -12.77 -6.05
C ALA A 66 -3.17 -13.15 -4.94
N ALA A 67 -3.81 -14.30 -5.07
CA ALA A 67 -4.90 -14.70 -4.17
C ALA A 67 -4.47 -14.89 -2.70
N ASP A 68 -3.20 -15.13 -2.49
CA ASP A 68 -2.55 -15.35 -1.19
C ASP A 68 -1.86 -14.11 -0.61
N LEU A 69 -1.98 -12.97 -1.28
CA LEU A 69 -1.41 -11.70 -0.83
C LEU A 69 -2.50 -10.64 -0.59
N PRO A 70 -2.39 -9.80 0.44
CA PRO A 70 -3.31 -8.69 0.64
C PRO A 70 -3.23 -7.71 -0.53
N PHE A 71 -4.38 -7.27 -1.01
CA PHE A 71 -4.48 -6.26 -2.06
C PHE A 71 -5.23 -5.03 -1.55
N GLY A 72 -4.71 -3.85 -1.81
CA GLY A 72 -5.37 -2.58 -1.50
C GLY A 72 -4.40 -1.43 -1.35
N GLY A 73 -4.95 -0.23 -1.31
CA GLY A 73 -4.22 1.01 -1.33
C GLY A 73 -4.41 1.88 -0.10
N VAL A 74 -3.94 3.09 -0.22
CA VAL A 74 -4.13 4.20 0.73
C VAL A 74 -4.50 5.47 -0.04
N ARG A 75 -4.85 6.54 0.64
CA ARG A 75 -5.21 7.83 0.05
C ARG A 75 -6.43 7.68 -0.89
N ARG A 76 -6.41 8.31 -2.07
CA ARG A 76 -7.51 8.25 -3.05
C ARG A 76 -7.64 6.90 -3.75
N SER A 77 -6.68 6.00 -3.60
CA SER A 77 -6.82 4.61 -4.04
C SER A 77 -7.78 3.78 -3.18
N GLY A 78 -8.25 4.32 -2.07
CA GLY A 78 -9.26 3.70 -1.22
C GLY A 78 -8.70 3.14 0.08
N TYR A 79 -9.60 2.57 0.88
CA TYR A 79 -9.32 1.99 2.20
C TYR A 79 -9.57 0.50 2.20
N GLY A 80 -9.16 -0.18 3.26
CA GLY A 80 -9.34 -1.60 3.41
C GLY A 80 -8.34 -2.44 2.65
N ARG A 81 -8.52 -3.75 2.75
CA ARG A 81 -7.70 -4.73 2.03
C ARG A 81 -8.57 -5.86 1.54
N GLU A 82 -8.36 -6.23 0.29
CA GLU A 82 -8.95 -7.41 -0.32
C GLU A 82 -8.07 -8.64 -0.10
N LEU A 83 -8.62 -9.80 -0.32
CA LEU A 83 -7.97 -11.11 -0.28
C LEU A 83 -7.50 -11.53 1.11
N VAL A 84 -7.04 -12.78 1.20
CA VAL A 84 -6.62 -13.45 2.44
C VAL A 84 -7.60 -13.23 3.61
N GLY A 85 -7.16 -13.41 4.83
CA GLY A 85 -7.97 -13.19 6.03
C GLY A 85 -8.34 -11.73 6.32
N LEU A 86 -7.77 -10.78 5.57
CA LEU A 86 -8.12 -9.36 5.68
C LEU A 86 -9.41 -9.04 4.93
N GLY A 87 -9.57 -9.56 3.71
CA GLY A 87 -10.71 -9.24 2.86
C GLY A 87 -12.06 -9.62 3.48
N ILE A 88 -12.17 -10.80 4.08
CA ILE A 88 -13.42 -11.21 4.74
C ILE A 88 -13.80 -10.30 5.91
N LYS A 89 -12.81 -9.72 6.59
CA LYS A 89 -13.04 -8.85 7.74
C LYS A 89 -13.66 -7.51 7.36
N GLU A 90 -13.51 -7.07 6.11
CA GLU A 90 -14.15 -5.86 5.59
C GLU A 90 -15.69 -5.98 5.50
N PHE A 91 -16.22 -7.21 5.51
CA PHE A 91 -17.65 -7.51 5.37
C PHE A 91 -18.30 -7.99 6.66
N VAL A 92 -17.60 -7.97 7.80
CA VAL A 92 -18.11 -8.41 9.09
C VAL A 92 -18.13 -7.25 10.09
N ASN A 93 -19.09 -7.30 11.01
CA ASN A 93 -19.15 -6.37 12.13
C ASN A 93 -18.38 -6.95 13.32
N HIS A 94 -17.29 -6.27 13.70
CA HIS A 94 -16.55 -6.62 14.91
C HIS A 94 -17.29 -6.11 16.14
N LYS A 95 -17.76 -7.05 16.99
CA LYS A 95 -18.46 -6.73 18.23
C LYS A 95 -17.67 -7.20 19.45
N LEU A 96 -17.38 -6.29 20.36
CA LEU A 96 -16.92 -6.64 21.69
C LEU A 96 -18.14 -6.97 22.58
N ILE A 97 -18.06 -8.08 23.28
CA ILE A 97 -18.94 -8.43 24.39
C ILE A 97 -18.05 -8.60 25.60
N ALA A 98 -18.16 -7.70 26.57
CA ALA A 98 -17.47 -7.81 27.83
C ALA A 98 -18.49 -8.16 28.93
N VAL A 99 -18.12 -9.11 29.76
CA VAL A 99 -18.92 -9.55 30.91
C VAL A 99 -18.08 -9.31 32.17
N THR A 100 -18.61 -8.54 33.10
CA THR A 100 -18.00 -8.30 34.41
C THR A 100 -19.03 -8.61 35.49
N ASP A 101 -18.59 -8.86 36.70
CA ASP A 101 -19.49 -8.89 37.87
C ASP A 101 -20.05 -7.48 38.14
N ILE A 102 -21.24 -7.42 38.76
CA ILE A 102 -21.93 -6.15 39.04
C ILE A 102 -21.05 -5.14 39.80
N ASP A 103 -20.20 -5.64 40.71
CA ASP A 103 -19.29 -4.81 41.50
C ASP A 103 -17.84 -4.85 40.93
N GLY A 104 -17.63 -5.44 39.77
CA GLY A 104 -16.34 -5.55 39.10
C GLY A 104 -15.92 -4.25 38.42
N ALA A 105 -14.70 -3.82 38.63
CA ALA A 105 -14.08 -2.73 37.87
C ALA A 105 -13.61 -3.23 36.49
N PHE A 106 -13.64 -2.33 35.51
CA PHE A 106 -12.97 -2.51 34.21
C PHE A 106 -11.49 -2.30 34.38
#